data_3f43b5930b8ecb5c3ba0498c42b07546
#
_entry.id   3f43b5930b8ecb5c3ba0498c42b07546
#
_cell.length_a   1.000
_cell.length_b   1.000
_cell.length_c   1.000
_cell.angle_alpha   90.00
_cell.angle_beta   90.00
_cell.angle_gamma   90.00
#
_symmetry.space_group_name_H-M   'P 1'
#
loop_
_entity.id
_entity.type
_entity.pdbx_description
1 polymer ?
#
loop_
_entity_poly.entity_id
_entity_poly.type
_entity_poly.pdbx_seq_one_letter_code
_entity_poly.pdbx_strand_id
1 'polypeptide(L)'
;MTRLPNRRLLALALTTALAPASVLPALAQTADPFSLGGPLGATPVAIAPGAFTVSDIRVDGLQRISAGTVFTYLPIERGDTVDSTKAAAAIRALYKTGFFEDVRLDRQGDILVVTVQERPAINKLEVTGNKDIQTEDLMKGLKENGMAEGDTFDRLVLDKMGQELTRQYQNRGKYNVEITPTVTRLDRNRVDVSIKVKEGKAAKIQHINLVGNEKFADKDIVDTWESGEHNWLSWY
;
A
#
# COMPACT_ATOMS: atom_id res chain seq x y z
N MET A 1 2.01 53.75 30.30
CA MET A 1 3.47 53.79 30.49
C MET A 1 4.06 52.96 29.38
N THR A 2 4.38 53.60 28.25
CA THR A 2 5.71 54.05 27.79
C THR A 2 6.72 52.90 27.73
N ARG A 3 7.23 52.43 26.59
CA ARG A 3 8.00 53.12 25.54
C ARG A 3 8.29 52.18 24.35
N LEU A 4 8.03 52.58 23.12
CA LEU A 4 8.89 52.40 21.95
C LEU A 4 9.97 53.51 22.00
N PRO A 5 11.09 53.61 21.23
CA PRO A 5 11.34 53.14 19.86
C PRO A 5 12.82 52.71 19.60
N ASN A 6 13.19 52.18 18.40
CA ASN A 6 14.17 52.88 17.57
C ASN A 6 14.31 52.25 16.18
N ARG A 7 13.97 53.09 15.20
CA ARG A 7 14.37 53.02 13.81
C ARG A 7 15.87 53.33 13.66
N ARG A 8 16.60 52.66 12.79
CA ARG A 8 17.70 53.27 12.03
C ARG A 8 17.65 52.79 10.59
N LEU A 9 17.32 53.72 9.73
CA LEU A 9 17.60 53.78 8.28
C LEU A 9 19.08 54.19 8.09
N LEU A 10 19.71 53.64 7.06
CA LEU A 10 20.84 54.23 6.28
C LEU A 10 20.98 53.30 5.05
N ALA A 11 20.51 53.73 3.89
CA ALA A 11 21.12 54.56 2.84
C ALA A 11 22.24 53.84 2.07
N LEU A 12 21.87 53.38 0.88
CA LEU A 12 22.33 53.71 -0.47
C LEU A 12 23.85 53.82 -0.71
N ALA A 13 24.42 52.90 -1.50
CA ALA A 13 25.49 53.23 -2.46
C ALA A 13 25.48 52.26 -3.63
N LEU A 14 25.18 52.79 -4.78
CA LEU A 14 25.25 52.23 -6.12
C LEU A 14 26.69 52.41 -6.62
N THR A 15 27.41 51.29 -6.93
CA THR A 15 28.63 51.35 -7.72
C THR A 15 28.63 50.28 -8.76
N THR A 16 28.54 50.71 -9.99
CA THR A 16 28.81 49.96 -11.22
C THR A 16 30.30 49.68 -11.32
N ALA A 17 30.67 48.40 -11.54
CA ALA A 17 32.00 48.04 -12.01
C ALA A 17 31.96 46.85 -12.97
N LEU A 18 32.46 47.17 -14.09
CA LEU A 18 32.76 46.46 -15.34
C LEU A 18 33.50 45.14 -15.11
N ALA A 19 33.12 44.05 -15.86
CA ALA A 19 33.73 42.75 -15.84
C ALA A 19 35.13 42.73 -16.49
N PRO A 20 35.95 41.74 -16.11
CA PRO A 20 36.75 41.05 -17.12
C PRO A 20 36.47 39.54 -17.11
N ALA A 21 36.45 38.99 -18.31
CA ALA A 21 36.37 37.57 -18.62
C ALA A 21 37.52 36.79 -17.97
N SER A 22 37.20 35.88 -17.07
CA SER A 22 38.17 34.93 -16.53
C SER A 22 37.98 33.56 -17.17
N VAL A 23 38.97 33.17 -17.93
CA VAL A 23 39.18 31.83 -18.49
C VAL A 23 39.27 30.85 -17.30
N LEU A 24 38.36 29.88 -17.26
CA LEU A 24 38.42 28.76 -16.32
C LEU A 24 39.48 27.75 -16.80
N PRO A 25 40.43 27.33 -15.96
CA PRO A 25 41.28 26.20 -16.27
C PRO A 25 40.48 24.90 -16.14
N ALA A 26 40.61 24.05 -17.16
CA ALA A 26 40.10 22.69 -17.14
C ALA A 26 40.77 21.93 -15.98
N LEU A 27 40.01 21.59 -14.94
CA LEU A 27 40.44 20.65 -13.92
C LEU A 27 40.52 19.27 -14.54
N ALA A 28 41.74 18.79 -14.75
CA ALA A 28 42.03 17.41 -15.08
C ALA A 28 41.50 16.53 -13.93
N GLN A 29 40.47 15.73 -14.21
CA GLN A 29 40.02 14.66 -13.32
C GLN A 29 41.15 13.61 -13.31
N THR A 30 41.85 13.54 -12.20
CA THR A 30 42.73 12.40 -11.89
C THR A 30 41.87 11.17 -11.70
N ALA A 31 41.98 10.21 -12.63
CA ALA A 31 41.40 8.91 -12.53
C ALA A 31 41.94 8.20 -11.27
N ASP A 32 41.05 7.85 -10.34
CA ASP A 32 41.38 7.00 -9.20
C ASP A 32 41.79 5.60 -9.68
N PRO A 33 42.97 5.10 -9.35
CA PRO A 33 43.45 3.79 -9.82
C PRO A 33 42.82 2.60 -9.05
N PHE A 34 41.80 2.80 -8.22
CA PHE A 34 41.17 1.75 -7.41
C PHE A 34 39.67 1.57 -7.66
N SER A 35 39.17 1.83 -8.87
CA SER A 35 37.84 1.36 -9.25
C SER A 35 37.93 -0.12 -9.63
N LEU A 36 37.82 -1.00 -8.63
CA LEU A 36 37.56 -2.41 -8.83
C LEU A 36 36.21 -2.53 -9.56
N GLY A 37 36.27 -2.94 -10.83
CA GLY A 37 35.10 -3.18 -11.65
C GLY A 37 34.16 -4.20 -11.01
N GLY A 38 33.12 -3.72 -10.35
CA GLY A 38 31.93 -4.51 -10.08
C GLY A 38 31.24 -4.85 -11.40
N PRO A 39 30.54 -5.98 -11.50
CA PRO A 39 29.85 -6.34 -12.72
C PRO A 39 28.92 -5.19 -13.10
N LEU A 40 29.07 -4.69 -14.32
CA LEU A 40 28.17 -3.69 -14.91
C LEU A 40 26.75 -4.20 -14.79
N GLY A 41 26.06 -3.72 -13.79
CA GLY A 41 24.62 -3.91 -13.70
C GLY A 41 24.01 -3.30 -14.95
N ALA A 42 23.53 -4.15 -15.85
CA ALA A 42 22.79 -3.72 -17.01
C ALA A 42 21.62 -2.86 -16.50
N THR A 43 21.65 -1.56 -16.77
CA THR A 43 20.51 -0.69 -16.54
C THR A 43 19.34 -1.28 -17.30
N PRO A 44 18.18 -1.53 -16.65
CA PRO A 44 17.01 -2.02 -17.35
C PRO A 44 16.64 -1.01 -18.43
N VAL A 45 16.81 -1.38 -19.69
CA VAL A 45 16.40 -0.57 -20.83
C VAL A 45 14.93 -0.86 -21.05
N ALA A 46 14.06 0.07 -20.65
CA ALA A 46 12.66 0.02 -20.99
C ALA A 46 12.49 -0.17 -22.51
N ILE A 47 11.53 -0.98 -22.95
CA ILE A 47 11.30 -1.27 -24.36
C ILE A 47 11.15 0.07 -25.12
N ALA A 48 12.17 0.42 -25.88
CA ALA A 48 12.17 1.61 -26.72
C ALA A 48 11.04 1.51 -27.77
N PRO A 49 10.45 2.63 -28.23
CA PRO A 49 9.37 2.61 -29.23
C PRO A 49 9.88 2.02 -30.55
N GLY A 50 9.58 0.75 -30.76
CA GLY A 50 9.93 -0.03 -31.96
C GLY A 50 9.59 -1.50 -31.72
N ALA A 51 8.82 -2.09 -32.65
CA ALA A 51 8.53 -3.53 -32.59
C ALA A 51 9.82 -4.33 -32.81
N PHE A 52 9.99 -5.44 -32.08
CA PHE A 52 11.10 -6.37 -32.27
C PHE A 52 10.62 -7.82 -32.23
N THR A 53 11.33 -8.71 -32.93
CA THR A 53 11.03 -10.14 -32.92
C THR A 53 11.77 -10.81 -31.77
N VAL A 54 11.04 -11.55 -30.93
CA VAL A 54 11.57 -12.23 -29.76
C VAL A 54 12.25 -13.54 -30.18
N SER A 55 13.56 -13.62 -30.00
CA SER A 55 14.31 -14.86 -30.22
C SER A 55 14.23 -15.80 -29.02
N ASP A 56 14.23 -15.23 -27.81
CA ASP A 56 14.12 -15.98 -26.55
C ASP A 56 13.44 -15.18 -25.46
N ILE A 57 12.91 -15.87 -24.44
CA ILE A 57 12.25 -15.25 -23.29
C ILE A 57 12.93 -15.72 -22.02
N ARG A 58 13.43 -14.79 -21.22
CA ARG A 58 14.01 -15.04 -19.91
C ARG A 58 13.13 -14.47 -18.81
N VAL A 59 12.95 -15.22 -17.73
CA VAL A 59 12.19 -14.79 -16.57
C VAL A 59 13.12 -14.69 -15.36
N ASP A 60 13.19 -13.51 -14.77
CA ASP A 60 14.04 -13.20 -13.62
C ASP A 60 13.16 -12.83 -12.41
N GLY A 61 13.64 -13.11 -11.18
CA GLY A 61 12.97 -12.72 -9.93
C GLY A 61 12.03 -13.77 -9.33
N LEU A 62 11.94 -14.95 -9.94
CA LEU A 62 11.15 -16.07 -9.42
C LEU A 62 11.78 -16.65 -8.15
N GLN A 63 10.94 -17.01 -7.17
CA GLN A 63 11.34 -17.63 -5.91
C GLN A 63 10.56 -18.91 -5.61
N ARG A 64 9.25 -18.91 -5.76
CA ARG A 64 8.32 -20.01 -5.47
C ARG A 64 7.58 -20.47 -6.70
N ILE A 65 7.31 -19.56 -7.64
CA ILE A 65 6.58 -19.82 -8.86
C ILE A 65 7.54 -20.35 -9.92
N SER A 66 7.13 -21.36 -10.68
CA SER A 66 7.93 -21.89 -11.77
C SER A 66 7.90 -20.97 -13.00
N ALA A 67 8.98 -20.94 -13.77
CA ALA A 67 9.00 -20.21 -15.05
C ALA A 67 7.91 -20.73 -16.00
N GLY A 68 7.60 -22.03 -15.97
CA GLY A 68 6.51 -22.63 -16.76
C GLY A 68 5.16 -22.00 -16.45
N THR A 69 4.89 -21.68 -15.17
CA THR A 69 3.66 -20.99 -14.78
C THR A 69 3.60 -19.60 -15.42
N VAL A 70 4.72 -18.85 -15.42
CA VAL A 70 4.77 -17.53 -16.07
C VAL A 70 4.48 -17.65 -17.56
N PHE A 71 5.09 -18.61 -18.26
CA PHE A 71 4.86 -18.84 -19.70
C PHE A 71 3.41 -19.20 -20.03
N THR A 72 2.70 -19.90 -19.14
CA THR A 72 1.29 -20.22 -19.34
C THR A 72 0.40 -18.98 -19.42
N TYR A 73 0.75 -17.93 -18.68
CA TYR A 73 -0.03 -16.69 -18.64
C TYR A 73 0.54 -15.56 -19.51
N LEU A 74 1.76 -15.72 -20.02
CA LEU A 74 2.42 -14.73 -20.86
C LEU A 74 1.91 -14.86 -22.30
N PRO A 75 1.20 -13.88 -22.90
CA PRO A 75 0.67 -13.94 -24.25
C PRO A 75 1.72 -13.57 -25.29
N ILE A 76 2.96 -14.03 -25.11
CA ILE A 76 4.10 -13.79 -25.99
C ILE A 76 4.88 -15.10 -26.10
N GLU A 77 5.16 -15.52 -27.33
CA GLU A 77 5.96 -16.70 -27.64
C GLU A 77 7.24 -16.33 -28.40
N ARG A 78 8.17 -17.28 -28.49
CA ARG A 78 9.37 -17.12 -29.34
C ARG A 78 8.95 -16.97 -30.80
N GLY A 79 9.56 -16.02 -31.49
CA GLY A 79 9.21 -15.68 -32.87
C GLY A 79 8.15 -14.59 -33.01
N ASP A 80 7.49 -14.22 -31.92
CA ASP A 80 6.52 -13.14 -31.94
C ASP A 80 7.17 -11.76 -32.11
N THR A 81 6.46 -10.89 -32.80
CA THR A 81 6.80 -9.46 -32.82
C THR A 81 6.13 -8.77 -31.65
N VAL A 82 6.93 -8.15 -30.78
CA VAL A 82 6.47 -7.44 -29.60
C VAL A 82 6.60 -5.94 -29.82
N ASP A 83 5.49 -5.25 -29.70
CA ASP A 83 5.37 -3.81 -29.64
C ASP A 83 4.94 -3.36 -28.22
N SER A 84 4.81 -2.07 -28.01
CA SER A 84 4.36 -1.51 -26.73
C SER A 84 2.95 -2.00 -26.32
N THR A 85 2.07 -2.25 -27.27
CA THR A 85 0.69 -2.71 -27.03
C THR A 85 0.69 -4.15 -26.54
N LYS A 86 1.45 -5.03 -27.21
CA LYS A 86 1.60 -6.44 -26.81
C LYS A 86 2.33 -6.59 -25.48
N ALA A 87 3.37 -5.76 -25.26
CA ALA A 87 4.06 -5.69 -23.97
C ALA A 87 3.12 -5.27 -22.83
N ALA A 88 2.31 -4.23 -23.02
CA ALA A 88 1.33 -3.80 -22.04
C ALA A 88 0.24 -4.85 -21.78
N ALA A 89 -0.17 -5.61 -22.81
CA ALA A 89 -1.11 -6.72 -22.65
C ALA A 89 -0.49 -7.86 -21.83
N ALA A 90 0.78 -8.19 -22.08
CA ALA A 90 1.52 -9.19 -21.34
C ALA A 90 1.67 -8.84 -19.85
N ILE A 91 2.05 -7.59 -19.56
CA ILE A 91 2.13 -7.09 -18.18
C ILE A 91 0.77 -7.23 -17.48
N ARG A 92 -0.32 -6.77 -18.12
CA ARG A 92 -1.68 -6.90 -17.55
C ARG A 92 -2.10 -8.35 -17.32
N ALA A 93 -1.74 -9.25 -18.24
CA ALA A 93 -2.06 -10.68 -18.11
C ALA A 93 -1.36 -11.29 -16.88
N LEU A 94 -0.08 -10.97 -16.67
CA LEU A 94 0.67 -11.43 -15.50
C LEU A 94 0.14 -10.81 -14.19
N TYR A 95 -0.16 -9.51 -14.15
CA TYR A 95 -0.77 -8.88 -12.98
C TYR A 95 -2.14 -9.49 -12.62
N LYS A 96 -2.94 -9.86 -13.64
CA LYS A 96 -4.27 -10.45 -13.43
C LYS A 96 -4.21 -11.82 -12.73
N THR A 97 -3.08 -12.51 -12.76
CA THR A 97 -2.90 -13.77 -12.02
C THR A 97 -2.91 -13.58 -10.50
N GLY A 98 -2.62 -12.36 -10.02
CA GLY A 98 -2.50 -12.05 -8.60
C GLY A 98 -1.20 -12.53 -7.96
N PHE A 99 -0.32 -13.22 -8.69
CA PHE A 99 0.90 -13.80 -8.14
C PHE A 99 2.03 -12.79 -7.93
N PHE A 100 1.99 -11.67 -8.65
CA PHE A 100 3.09 -10.72 -8.72
C PHE A 100 2.73 -9.37 -8.11
N GLU A 101 3.66 -8.81 -7.36
CA GLU A 101 3.60 -7.44 -6.83
C GLU A 101 4.08 -6.44 -7.88
N ASP A 102 5.14 -6.81 -8.64
CA ASP A 102 5.67 -6.02 -9.76
C ASP A 102 6.03 -6.91 -10.95
N VAL A 103 5.81 -6.38 -12.15
CA VAL A 103 6.13 -7.04 -13.43
C VAL A 103 6.70 -6.00 -14.37
N ARG A 104 7.92 -6.27 -14.88
CA ARG A 104 8.61 -5.44 -15.87
C ARG A 104 8.98 -6.28 -17.06
N LEU A 105 8.87 -5.70 -18.25
CA LEU A 105 9.35 -6.27 -19.47
C LEU A 105 10.45 -5.38 -20.03
N ASP A 106 11.60 -5.97 -20.22
CA ASP A 106 12.79 -5.30 -20.76
C ASP A 106 13.27 -6.03 -22.01
N ARG A 107 13.92 -5.28 -22.91
CA ARG A 107 14.52 -5.82 -24.12
C ARG A 107 16.04 -5.89 -23.96
N GLN A 108 16.64 -7.05 -24.18
CA GLN A 108 18.09 -7.24 -24.27
C GLN A 108 18.45 -7.82 -25.64
N GLY A 109 18.74 -6.96 -26.63
CA GLY A 109 18.89 -7.39 -28.02
C GLY A 109 17.56 -7.91 -28.56
N ASP A 110 17.50 -9.20 -28.91
CA ASP A 110 16.28 -9.89 -29.38
C ASP A 110 15.68 -10.80 -28.28
N ILE A 111 16.18 -10.69 -27.04
CA ILE A 111 15.67 -11.44 -25.90
C ILE A 111 14.69 -10.55 -25.13
N LEU A 112 13.49 -11.09 -24.84
CA LEU A 112 12.53 -10.49 -23.92
C LEU A 112 12.86 -10.94 -22.49
N VAL A 113 13.18 -9.99 -21.62
CA VAL A 113 13.42 -10.24 -20.20
C VAL A 113 12.19 -9.84 -19.42
N VAL A 114 11.57 -10.81 -18.75
CA VAL A 114 10.42 -10.63 -17.88
C VAL A 114 10.91 -10.64 -16.44
N THR A 115 11.04 -9.47 -15.83
CA THR A 115 11.44 -9.34 -14.42
C THR A 115 10.19 -9.26 -13.57
N VAL A 116 10.05 -10.20 -12.63
CA VAL A 116 8.88 -10.27 -11.74
C VAL A 116 9.29 -10.18 -10.28
N GLN A 117 8.43 -9.58 -9.48
CA GLN A 117 8.50 -9.64 -8.02
C GLN A 117 7.28 -10.43 -7.53
N GLU A 118 7.52 -11.60 -6.97
CA GLU A 118 6.43 -12.43 -6.45
C GLU A 118 5.83 -11.83 -5.18
N ARG A 119 4.50 -11.87 -5.07
CA ARG A 119 3.82 -11.59 -3.80
C ARG A 119 4.16 -12.68 -2.79
N PRO A 120 4.40 -12.33 -1.52
CA PRO A 120 4.66 -13.34 -0.49
C PRO A 120 3.43 -14.19 -0.24
N ALA A 121 3.62 -15.42 0.27
CA ALA A 121 2.52 -16.23 0.76
C ALA A 121 2.30 -16.03 2.24
N ILE A 122 1.05 -16.12 2.67
CA ILE A 122 0.66 -16.10 4.07
C ILE A 122 1.10 -17.42 4.71
N ASN A 123 2.03 -17.34 5.67
CA ASN A 123 2.48 -18.50 6.44
C ASN A 123 1.57 -18.74 7.64
N LYS A 124 1.20 -17.67 8.36
CA LYS A 124 0.31 -17.71 9.51
C LYS A 124 -0.61 -16.50 9.48
N LEU A 125 -1.89 -16.73 9.77
CA LEU A 125 -2.88 -15.68 9.98
C LEU A 125 -3.43 -15.79 11.39
N GLU A 126 -3.34 -14.71 12.17
CA GLU A 126 -3.79 -14.68 13.56
C GLU A 126 -4.63 -13.44 13.83
N VAL A 127 -5.75 -13.61 14.53
CA VAL A 127 -6.60 -12.53 15.02
C VAL A 127 -6.64 -12.60 16.53
N THR A 128 -6.39 -11.48 17.20
CA THR A 128 -6.32 -11.42 18.66
C THR A 128 -7.06 -10.22 19.22
N GLY A 129 -7.59 -10.34 20.44
CA GLY A 129 -8.25 -9.25 21.17
C GLY A 129 -9.73 -9.03 20.81
N ASN A 130 -10.26 -9.80 19.91
CA ASN A 130 -11.69 -9.88 19.59
C ASN A 130 -12.44 -10.66 20.69
N LYS A 131 -13.50 -10.08 21.21
CA LYS A 131 -14.36 -10.67 22.24
C LYS A 131 -15.82 -10.75 21.82
N ASP A 132 -16.30 -9.72 21.12
CA ASP A 132 -17.69 -9.61 20.68
C ASP A 132 -17.97 -10.40 19.39
N ILE A 133 -16.94 -10.64 18.58
CA ILE A 133 -17.03 -11.46 17.37
C ILE A 133 -16.13 -12.68 17.56
N GLN A 134 -16.65 -13.86 17.30
CA GLN A 134 -15.88 -15.09 17.45
C GLN A 134 -14.72 -15.15 16.44
N THR A 135 -13.58 -15.69 16.88
CA THR A 135 -12.39 -15.77 16.03
C THR A 135 -12.65 -16.61 14.78
N GLU A 136 -13.45 -17.65 14.90
CA GLU A 136 -13.84 -18.54 13.80
C GLU A 136 -14.59 -17.80 12.71
N ASP A 137 -15.54 -16.92 13.08
CA ASP A 137 -16.28 -16.11 12.12
C ASP A 137 -15.39 -15.10 11.41
N LEU A 138 -14.47 -14.47 12.15
CA LEU A 138 -13.47 -13.55 11.57
C LEU A 138 -12.54 -14.27 10.60
N MET A 139 -12.01 -15.43 11.00
CA MET A 139 -11.13 -16.25 10.15
C MET A 139 -11.84 -16.75 8.89
N LYS A 140 -13.12 -17.13 9.01
CA LYS A 140 -13.95 -17.51 7.87
C LYS A 140 -14.11 -16.35 6.88
N GLY A 141 -14.47 -15.15 7.38
CA GLY A 141 -14.62 -13.96 6.55
C GLY A 141 -13.30 -13.56 5.86
N LEU A 142 -12.16 -13.67 6.55
CA LEU A 142 -10.85 -13.42 5.98
C LEU A 142 -10.53 -14.42 4.86
N LYS A 143 -10.78 -15.70 5.07
CA LYS A 143 -10.58 -16.77 4.09
C LYS A 143 -11.45 -16.59 2.84
N GLU A 144 -12.72 -16.25 2.99
CA GLU A 144 -13.64 -15.99 1.87
C GLU A 144 -13.18 -14.81 1.00
N ASN A 145 -12.36 -13.91 1.55
CA ASN A 145 -11.78 -12.79 0.86
C ASN A 145 -10.33 -13.03 0.39
N GLY A 146 -9.87 -14.28 0.36
CA GLY A 146 -8.54 -14.66 -0.16
C GLY A 146 -7.40 -14.35 0.81
N MET A 147 -7.68 -14.35 2.12
CA MET A 147 -6.68 -14.24 3.18
C MET A 147 -6.70 -15.49 4.05
N ALA A 148 -6.19 -16.60 3.52
CA ALA A 148 -5.95 -17.82 4.26
C ALA A 148 -4.46 -18.16 4.31
N GLU A 149 -4.07 -19.03 5.22
CA GLU A 149 -2.73 -19.60 5.22
C GLU A 149 -2.47 -20.36 3.92
N GLY A 150 -1.34 -20.07 3.28
CA GLY A 150 -0.97 -20.56 1.96
C GLY A 150 -1.39 -19.67 0.78
N ASP A 151 -2.33 -18.75 0.97
CA ASP A 151 -2.74 -17.80 -0.06
C ASP A 151 -1.67 -16.75 -0.32
N THR A 152 -1.79 -16.08 -1.47
CA THR A 152 -0.93 -14.96 -1.83
C THR A 152 -1.34 -13.72 -1.04
N PHE A 153 -0.40 -13.12 -0.32
CA PHE A 153 -0.65 -11.93 0.46
C PHE A 153 -0.81 -10.69 -0.43
N ASP A 154 -1.92 -9.98 -0.25
CA ASP A 154 -2.16 -8.66 -0.85
C ASP A 154 -2.43 -7.62 0.24
N ARG A 155 -1.60 -6.59 0.28
CA ARG A 155 -1.73 -5.49 1.24
C ARG A 155 -3.06 -4.76 1.11
N LEU A 156 -3.55 -4.58 -0.12
CA LEU A 156 -4.84 -3.90 -0.36
C LEU A 156 -6.02 -4.70 0.20
N VAL A 157 -5.96 -6.02 0.11
CA VAL A 157 -6.98 -6.90 0.70
C VAL A 157 -6.95 -6.78 2.23
N LEU A 158 -5.76 -6.79 2.85
CA LEU A 158 -5.61 -6.61 4.29
C LEU A 158 -6.20 -5.27 4.77
N ASP A 159 -5.88 -4.18 4.08
CA ASP A 159 -6.38 -2.85 4.43
C ASP A 159 -7.91 -2.75 4.28
N LYS A 160 -8.49 -3.33 3.22
CA LYS A 160 -9.94 -3.44 3.06
C LYS A 160 -10.61 -4.26 4.17
N MET A 161 -10.00 -5.38 4.53
CA MET A 161 -10.50 -6.22 5.64
C MET A 161 -10.46 -5.46 6.96
N GLY A 162 -9.40 -4.70 7.24
CA GLY A 162 -9.32 -3.84 8.42
C GLY A 162 -10.45 -2.81 8.47
N GLN A 163 -10.79 -2.19 7.34
CA GLN A 163 -11.90 -1.24 7.24
C GLN A 163 -13.27 -1.93 7.45
N GLU A 164 -13.47 -3.09 6.83
CA GLU A 164 -14.71 -3.86 6.97
C GLU A 164 -14.91 -4.33 8.40
N LEU A 165 -13.87 -4.85 9.05
CA LEU A 165 -13.92 -5.21 10.46
C LEU A 165 -14.25 -4.00 11.34
N THR A 166 -13.64 -2.85 11.08
CA THR A 166 -13.96 -1.60 11.80
C THR A 166 -15.44 -1.27 11.68
N ARG A 167 -16.00 -1.35 10.47
CA ARG A 167 -17.43 -1.10 10.22
C ARG A 167 -18.33 -2.10 10.95
N GLN A 168 -17.96 -3.38 10.97
CA GLN A 168 -18.73 -4.41 11.69
C GLN A 168 -18.76 -4.17 13.20
N TYR A 169 -17.64 -3.74 13.79
CA TYR A 169 -17.59 -3.37 15.20
C TYR A 169 -18.39 -2.09 15.49
N GLN A 170 -18.32 -1.09 14.61
CA GLN A 170 -19.11 0.14 14.74
C GLN A 170 -20.62 -0.14 14.68
N ASN A 171 -21.06 -1.04 13.80
CA ASN A 171 -22.46 -1.49 13.73
C ASN A 171 -22.94 -2.19 15.01
N ARG A 172 -22.00 -2.69 15.83
CA ARG A 172 -22.27 -3.25 17.17
C ARG A 172 -22.10 -2.22 18.30
N GLY A 173 -22.01 -0.92 17.95
CA GLY A 173 -21.85 0.18 18.90
C GLY A 173 -20.43 0.38 19.42
N LYS A 174 -19.42 -0.31 18.87
CA LYS A 174 -18.01 -0.18 19.27
C LYS A 174 -17.32 0.89 18.43
N TYR A 175 -17.69 2.14 18.58
CA TYR A 175 -17.14 3.24 17.75
C TYR A 175 -15.65 3.53 18.01
N ASN A 176 -15.11 3.12 19.17
CA ASN A 176 -13.70 3.31 19.52
C ASN A 176 -12.86 2.05 19.28
N VAL A 177 -13.27 1.22 18.32
CA VAL A 177 -12.47 0.05 17.93
C VAL A 177 -11.21 0.49 17.21
N GLU A 178 -10.09 -0.10 17.60
CA GLU A 178 -8.81 0.03 16.91
C GLU A 178 -8.41 -1.33 16.34
N ILE A 179 -8.18 -1.40 15.05
CA ILE A 179 -7.71 -2.60 14.35
C ILE A 179 -6.32 -2.31 13.82
N THR A 180 -5.36 -3.07 14.32
CA THR A 180 -3.95 -2.90 13.98
C THR A 180 -3.43 -4.15 13.29
N PRO A 181 -3.37 -4.17 11.94
CA PRO A 181 -2.72 -5.25 11.22
C PRO A 181 -1.20 -5.10 11.29
N THR A 182 -0.50 -6.20 11.55
CA THR A 182 0.96 -6.30 11.54
C THR A 182 1.36 -7.40 10.58
N VAL A 183 2.32 -7.11 9.70
CA VAL A 183 2.86 -8.04 8.71
C VAL A 183 4.34 -8.25 8.99
N THR A 184 4.73 -9.47 9.31
CA THR A 184 6.12 -9.85 9.55
C THR A 184 6.62 -10.65 8.35
N ARG A 185 7.69 -10.17 7.70
CA ARG A 185 8.32 -10.87 6.58
C ARG A 185 9.18 -12.02 7.11
N LEU A 186 9.07 -13.16 6.45
CA LEU A 186 9.82 -14.38 6.73
C LEU A 186 10.68 -14.76 5.52
N ASP A 187 11.58 -15.71 5.74
CA ASP A 187 12.37 -16.32 4.67
C ASP A 187 11.47 -17.02 3.64
N ARG A 188 12.01 -17.22 2.42
CA ARG A 188 11.35 -17.89 1.29
C ARG A 188 10.04 -17.20 0.85
N ASN A 189 10.07 -15.89 0.80
CA ASN A 189 8.96 -15.04 0.35
C ASN A 189 7.63 -15.39 1.03
N ARG A 190 7.62 -15.43 2.38
CA ARG A 190 6.45 -15.67 3.22
C ARG A 190 6.22 -14.51 4.17
N VAL A 191 5.00 -14.39 4.66
CA VAL A 191 4.63 -13.42 5.69
C VAL A 191 3.75 -14.05 6.76
N ASP A 192 3.93 -13.61 8.00
CA ASP A 192 2.95 -13.81 9.06
C ASP A 192 2.11 -12.54 9.19
N VAL A 193 0.80 -12.72 9.23
CA VAL A 193 -0.17 -11.63 9.39
C VAL A 193 -0.83 -11.77 10.74
N SER A 194 -0.71 -10.74 11.57
CA SER A 194 -1.38 -10.66 12.87
C SER A 194 -2.30 -9.44 12.89
N ILE A 195 -3.57 -9.65 13.19
CA ILE A 195 -4.58 -8.59 13.30
C ILE A 195 -4.95 -8.45 14.77
N LYS A 196 -4.50 -7.36 15.39
CA LYS A 196 -4.85 -7.05 16.75
C LYS A 196 -6.08 -6.15 16.79
N VAL A 197 -7.12 -6.62 17.48
CA VAL A 197 -8.37 -5.90 17.71
C VAL A 197 -8.38 -5.35 19.14
N LYS A 198 -8.67 -4.06 19.27
CA LYS A 198 -8.94 -3.41 20.54
C LYS A 198 -10.35 -2.81 20.44
N GLU A 199 -11.32 -3.56 20.95
CA GLU A 199 -12.74 -3.27 20.71
C GLU A 199 -13.23 -1.95 21.30
N GLY A 200 -12.60 -1.50 22.40
CA GLY A 200 -13.09 -0.35 23.15
C GLY A 200 -14.37 -0.67 23.93
N LYS A 201 -14.98 0.37 24.47
CA LYS A 201 -16.28 0.27 25.16
C LYS A 201 -17.43 0.51 24.16
N ALA A 202 -18.55 -0.17 24.38
CA ALA A 202 -19.76 0.14 23.63
C ALA A 202 -20.22 1.58 23.93
N ALA A 203 -20.63 2.29 22.90
CA ALA A 203 -21.22 3.61 23.08
C ALA A 203 -22.59 3.48 23.74
N LYS A 204 -22.88 4.42 24.63
CA LYS A 204 -24.17 4.52 25.31
C LYS A 204 -24.72 5.92 25.12
N ILE A 205 -26.01 6.01 24.87
CA ILE A 205 -26.70 7.30 24.81
C ILE A 205 -26.76 7.85 26.23
N GLN A 206 -26.17 9.00 26.47
CA GLN A 206 -26.19 9.65 27.79
C GLN A 206 -27.35 10.61 27.92
N HIS A 207 -27.67 11.37 26.89
CA HIS A 207 -28.76 12.35 26.88
C HIS A 207 -29.43 12.38 25.52
N ILE A 208 -30.73 12.53 25.55
CA ILE A 208 -31.57 12.76 24.38
C ILE A 208 -32.27 14.11 24.58
N ASN A 209 -32.00 15.08 23.72
CA ASN A 209 -32.70 16.37 23.73
C ASN A 209 -33.66 16.43 22.57
N LEU A 210 -34.95 16.59 22.87
CA LEU A 210 -35.99 16.79 21.88
C LEU A 210 -36.24 18.29 21.72
N VAL A 211 -36.32 18.76 20.48
CA VAL A 211 -36.54 20.18 20.17
C VAL A 211 -37.72 20.30 19.21
N GLY A 212 -38.72 21.16 19.56
CA GLY A 212 -39.89 21.42 18.70
C GLY A 212 -41.13 20.55 18.99
N ASN A 213 -41.10 19.77 20.07
CA ASN A 213 -42.22 18.95 20.50
C ASN A 213 -43.21 19.77 21.37
N GLU A 214 -44.16 20.43 20.72
CA GLU A 214 -45.18 21.25 21.44
C GLU A 214 -46.37 20.44 21.98
N LYS A 215 -46.66 19.29 21.37
CA LYS A 215 -47.90 18.52 21.66
C LYS A 215 -47.71 17.28 22.51
N PHE A 216 -46.49 16.78 22.62
CA PHE A 216 -46.15 15.56 23.37
C PHE A 216 -45.04 15.86 24.36
N ALA A 217 -45.07 15.25 25.54
CA ALA A 217 -43.98 15.36 26.47
C ALA A 217 -42.76 14.57 25.96
N ASP A 218 -41.55 15.08 26.22
CA ASP A 218 -40.30 14.43 25.82
C ASP A 218 -40.28 12.95 26.21
N LYS A 219 -40.73 12.65 27.42
CA LYS A 219 -40.78 11.30 27.94
C LYS A 219 -41.64 10.36 27.09
N ASP A 220 -42.83 10.81 26.66
CA ASP A 220 -43.74 10.00 25.87
C ASP A 220 -43.16 9.63 24.51
N ILE A 221 -42.32 10.51 23.95
CA ILE A 221 -41.61 10.28 22.68
C ILE A 221 -40.43 9.32 22.89
N VAL A 222 -39.64 9.53 23.94
CA VAL A 222 -38.46 8.70 24.23
C VAL A 222 -38.88 7.27 24.63
N ASP A 223 -39.95 7.10 25.35
CA ASP A 223 -40.46 5.79 25.78
C ASP A 223 -40.95 4.91 24.59
N THR A 224 -41.14 5.51 23.39
CA THR A 224 -41.48 4.74 22.17
C THR A 224 -40.25 4.24 21.43
N TRP A 225 -39.06 4.63 21.81
CA TRP A 225 -37.83 4.25 21.13
C TRP A 225 -37.24 2.97 21.72
N GLU A 226 -36.76 2.08 20.86
CA GLU A 226 -36.02 0.88 21.26
C GLU A 226 -34.67 1.24 21.90
N SER A 227 -34.12 2.41 21.55
CA SER A 227 -32.86 2.93 22.09
C SER A 227 -33.14 4.06 23.06
N GLY A 228 -32.97 3.83 24.34
CA GLY A 228 -33.17 4.82 25.41
C GLY A 228 -31.86 5.36 26.01
N GLU A 229 -32.02 6.36 26.91
CA GLU A 229 -30.89 6.85 27.72
C GLU A 229 -30.38 5.73 28.64
N HIS A 230 -29.06 5.66 28.82
CA HIS A 230 -28.47 4.70 29.74
C HIS A 230 -28.74 5.12 31.18
N ASN A 231 -29.73 4.52 31.79
CA ASN A 231 -30.00 4.70 33.21
C ASN A 231 -29.16 3.72 34.06
N TRP A 232 -28.72 4.13 35.27
CA TRP A 232 -27.91 3.33 36.15
C TRP A 232 -28.56 1.99 36.56
N LEU A 233 -29.89 1.89 36.39
CA LEU A 233 -30.70 0.69 36.64
C LEU A 233 -30.90 -0.22 35.41
N SER A 234 -30.39 0.14 34.22
CA SER A 234 -30.59 -0.64 32.98
C SER A 234 -29.72 -1.92 32.88
N TRP A 235 -29.09 -2.31 33.95
CA TRP A 235 -28.34 -3.56 34.05
C TRP A 235 -29.11 -4.71 34.73
N TYR A 236 -30.36 -4.50 35.04
CA TYR A 236 -31.25 -5.50 35.64
C TYR A 236 -32.09 -6.19 34.57
#